data_18d43f118b148fabcb3bdcd191a2584a
#
_entry.id   18d43f118b148fabcb3bdcd191a2584a
#
_cell.length_a   1.000
_cell.length_b   1.000
_cell.length_c   1.000
_cell.angle_alpha   90.00
_cell.angle_beta   90.00
_cell.angle_gamma   90.00
#
_symmetry.space_group_name_H-M   'P 1'
#
loop_
_entity.id
_entity.type
_entity.pdbx_description
1 polymer ?
#
loop_
_entity_poly.entity_id
_entity_poly.type
_entity_poly.pdbx_seq_one_letter_code
_entity_poly.pdbx_strand_id
1 'polypeptide(L)'
;MELNRIVHSSGIASPVTSRRGLVARLRYLDSPAGRAELQSQGVSPRTIRTWMKDKGKISPTSASRERIDAAYWHRRRENLIRSGWLVRHLDNEGRGRRMEIYPVDQTRVEAKYRRDLSTRSITVRYIWGDLVDAWATRDAHLVDEIWDDVISDLDSDYNAYAYVSSVGISA
;
A
#
# COMPACT_ATOMS: atom_id res chain seq x y z
N MET A 1 -2.52 -5.21 -4.48
CA MET A 1 -1.57 -4.21 -4.95
C MET A 1 -0.45 -4.08 -3.92
N GLU A 2 0.81 -4.09 -4.36
CA GLU A 2 2.01 -4.15 -3.54
C GLU A 2 2.12 -2.96 -2.55
N LEU A 3 1.72 -1.77 -2.97
CA LEU A 3 1.70 -0.59 -2.10
C LEU A 3 0.89 -0.78 -0.81
N ASN A 4 -0.23 -1.49 -0.88
CA ASN A 4 -0.99 -1.83 0.33
C ASN A 4 -0.18 -2.76 1.26
N ARG A 5 0.56 -3.72 0.70
CA ARG A 5 1.42 -4.63 1.47
C ARG A 5 2.52 -3.86 2.20
N ILE A 6 3.18 -2.92 1.51
CA ILE A 6 4.22 -2.06 2.09
C ILE A 6 3.66 -1.21 3.24
N VAL A 7 2.49 -0.59 3.06
CA VAL A 7 1.83 0.16 4.13
C VAL A 7 1.55 -0.73 5.34
N HIS A 8 1.00 -1.93 5.11
CA HIS A 8 0.68 -2.87 6.19
C HIS A 8 1.93 -3.41 6.89
N SER A 9 2.97 -3.80 6.16
CA SER A 9 4.22 -4.30 6.74
C SER A 9 4.96 -3.25 7.57
N SER A 10 4.82 -1.97 7.22
CA SER A 10 5.42 -0.84 7.95
C SER A 10 4.65 -0.44 9.21
N GLY A 11 3.52 -1.08 9.50
CA GLY A 11 2.61 -0.71 10.59
C GLY A 11 2.83 -1.47 11.89
N ILE A 12 1.82 -1.37 12.78
CA ILE A 12 1.82 -2.08 14.06
C ILE A 12 1.50 -3.56 13.80
N ALA A 13 2.49 -4.43 13.96
CA ALA A 13 2.35 -5.86 13.72
C ALA A 13 1.41 -6.58 14.70
N SER A 14 1.30 -6.10 15.96
CA SER A 14 0.39 -6.71 16.94
C SER A 14 -1.08 -6.49 16.56
N PRO A 15 -1.94 -7.52 16.58
CA PRO A 15 -3.35 -7.38 16.20
C PRO A 15 -4.10 -6.48 17.17
N VAL A 16 -5.13 -5.77 16.69
CA VAL A 16 -5.98 -4.88 17.50
C VAL A 16 -6.74 -5.62 18.61
N THR A 17 -6.91 -6.92 18.47
CA THR A 17 -7.54 -7.81 19.47
C THR A 17 -6.64 -8.01 20.70
N SER A 18 -5.33 -7.88 20.55
CA SER A 18 -4.40 -7.92 21.67
C SER A 18 -4.35 -6.59 22.40
N ARG A 19 -4.12 -6.62 23.72
CA ARG A 19 -3.96 -5.40 24.52
C ARG A 19 -2.81 -4.53 23.99
N ARG A 20 -1.69 -5.14 23.61
CA ARG A 20 -0.51 -4.44 23.07
C ARG A 20 -0.87 -3.70 21.77
N GLY A 21 -1.51 -4.39 20.83
CA GLY A 21 -1.90 -3.82 19.54
C GLY A 21 -2.93 -2.71 19.67
N LEU A 22 -3.92 -2.87 20.56
CA LEU A 22 -4.92 -1.86 20.86
C LEU A 22 -4.29 -0.59 21.44
N VAL A 23 -3.45 -0.73 22.49
CA VAL A 23 -2.79 0.41 23.14
C VAL A 23 -1.87 1.15 22.16
N ALA A 24 -1.15 0.41 21.32
CA ALA A 24 -0.25 1.01 20.33
C ALA A 24 -1.03 1.86 19.31
N ARG A 25 -2.18 1.37 18.80
CA ARG A 25 -3.06 2.13 17.89
C ARG A 25 -3.67 3.36 18.56
N LEU A 26 -4.15 3.23 19.78
CA LEU A 26 -4.70 4.37 20.52
C LEU A 26 -3.62 5.46 20.76
N ARG A 27 -2.38 5.06 21.07
CA ARG A 27 -1.26 6.02 21.19
C ARG A 27 -0.96 6.71 19.86
N TYR A 28 -0.96 5.96 18.77
CA TYR A 28 -0.74 6.53 17.44
C TYR A 28 -1.84 7.54 17.04
N LEU A 29 -3.08 7.24 17.40
CA LEU A 29 -4.25 8.10 17.14
C LEU A 29 -4.43 9.23 18.18
N ASP A 30 -3.57 9.34 19.20
CA ASP A 30 -3.64 10.37 20.22
C ASP A 30 -3.07 11.71 19.73
N SER A 31 -3.66 12.22 18.67
CA SER A 31 -3.39 13.52 18.05
C SER A 31 -4.69 14.17 17.58
N PRO A 32 -4.75 15.48 17.31
CA PRO A 32 -5.94 16.10 16.76
C PRO A 32 -6.45 15.41 15.50
N ALA A 33 -5.57 15.09 14.56
CA ALA A 33 -5.90 14.40 13.32
C ALA A 33 -6.33 12.94 13.54
N GLY A 34 -5.70 12.21 14.45
CA GLY A 34 -6.10 10.84 14.77
C GLY A 34 -7.47 10.79 15.49
N ARG A 35 -7.75 11.77 16.35
CA ARG A 35 -9.07 11.89 16.98
C ARG A 35 -10.17 12.27 15.98
N ALA A 36 -9.87 13.14 15.01
CA ALA A 36 -10.78 13.46 13.92
C ALA A 36 -11.07 12.22 13.07
N GLU A 37 -10.06 11.40 12.79
CA GLU A 37 -10.25 10.16 12.08
C GLU A 37 -11.12 9.16 12.84
N LEU A 38 -10.96 9.02 14.16
CA LEU A 38 -11.86 8.19 14.97
C LEU A 38 -13.30 8.69 14.90
N GLN A 39 -13.50 10.01 14.85
CA GLN A 39 -14.84 10.60 14.69
C GLN A 39 -15.44 10.27 13.32
N SER A 40 -14.66 10.32 12.25
CA SER A 40 -15.10 9.92 10.90
C SER A 40 -15.55 8.46 10.85
N GLN A 41 -14.94 7.60 11.67
CA GLN A 41 -15.34 6.20 11.86
C GLN A 41 -16.57 6.04 12.80
N GLY A 42 -17.24 7.12 13.15
CA GLY A 42 -18.45 7.10 13.99
C GLY A 42 -18.20 6.90 15.49
N VAL A 43 -17.00 7.21 15.98
CA VAL A 43 -16.70 7.15 17.42
C VAL A 43 -16.96 8.51 18.05
N SER A 44 -17.79 8.54 19.11
CA SER A 44 -18.14 9.82 19.77
C SER A 44 -16.93 10.48 20.45
N PRO A 45 -16.86 11.83 20.51
CA PRO A 45 -15.78 12.54 21.20
C PRO A 45 -15.63 12.15 22.67
N ARG A 46 -16.73 11.80 23.34
CA ARG A 46 -16.72 11.31 24.72
C ARG A 46 -16.00 9.96 24.82
N THR A 47 -16.34 9.03 23.94
CA THR A 47 -15.73 7.69 23.89
C THR A 47 -14.23 7.80 23.60
N ILE A 48 -13.84 8.64 22.63
CA ILE A 48 -12.44 8.88 22.30
C ILE A 48 -11.67 9.38 23.52
N ARG A 49 -12.22 10.39 24.23
CA ARG A 49 -11.57 10.91 25.47
C ARG A 49 -11.38 9.83 26.52
N THR A 50 -12.39 8.98 26.71
CA THR A 50 -12.31 7.87 27.65
C THR A 50 -11.20 6.89 27.27
N TRP A 51 -11.13 6.47 26.00
CA TRP A 51 -10.08 5.56 25.54
C TRP A 51 -8.66 6.15 25.63
N MET A 52 -8.52 7.45 25.31
CA MET A 52 -7.22 8.12 25.40
C MET A 52 -6.74 8.28 26.84
N LYS A 53 -7.67 8.52 27.79
CA LYS A 53 -7.35 8.59 29.22
C LYS A 53 -6.92 7.24 29.79
N ASP A 54 -7.66 6.19 29.46
CA ASP A 54 -7.51 4.89 30.12
C ASP A 54 -6.63 3.87 29.37
N LYS A 55 -6.09 4.24 28.25
CA LYS A 55 -5.14 3.51 27.35
C LYS A 55 -4.92 2.02 27.70
N GLY A 56 -5.93 1.20 27.40
CA GLY A 56 -5.87 -0.26 27.58
C GLY A 56 -6.38 -0.80 28.91
N LYS A 57 -6.93 0.01 29.80
CA LYS A 57 -7.71 -0.47 30.96
C LYS A 57 -9.14 -0.82 30.56
N ILE A 58 -9.69 -0.10 29.57
CA ILE A 58 -11.00 -0.38 28.99
C ILE A 58 -10.82 -1.39 27.84
N SER A 59 -11.73 -2.36 27.78
CA SER A 59 -11.80 -3.31 26.67
C SER A 59 -12.91 -2.90 25.71
N PRO A 60 -12.59 -2.21 24.58
CA PRO A 60 -13.58 -1.88 23.57
C PRO A 60 -14.25 -3.13 23.00
N THR A 61 -15.51 -3.00 22.57
CA THR A 61 -16.20 -4.06 21.84
C THR A 61 -15.50 -4.41 20.53
N SER A 62 -15.84 -5.53 19.89
CA SER A 62 -15.30 -5.93 18.59
C SER A 62 -15.48 -4.81 17.55
N ALA A 63 -16.71 -4.32 17.41
CA ALA A 63 -17.02 -3.21 16.50
C ALA A 63 -16.19 -1.94 16.78
N SER A 64 -15.92 -1.64 18.05
CA SER A 64 -15.07 -0.50 18.41
C SER A 64 -13.61 -0.73 18.06
N ARG A 65 -13.11 -1.95 18.20
CA ARG A 65 -11.74 -2.31 17.80
C ARG A 65 -11.57 -2.23 16.29
N GLU A 66 -12.55 -2.66 15.51
CA GLU A 66 -12.55 -2.53 14.05
C GLU A 66 -12.48 -1.06 13.62
N ARG A 67 -13.25 -0.17 14.26
CA ARG A 67 -13.18 1.28 14.00
C ARG A 67 -11.83 1.88 14.37
N ILE A 68 -11.22 1.45 15.47
CA ILE A 68 -9.87 1.89 15.88
C ILE A 68 -8.84 1.39 14.87
N ASP A 69 -8.95 0.17 14.38
CA ASP A 69 -8.05 -0.41 13.38
C ASP A 69 -8.19 0.30 12.05
N ALA A 70 -9.42 0.54 11.57
CA ALA A 70 -9.69 1.29 10.35
C ALA A 70 -9.12 2.71 10.42
N ALA A 71 -9.37 3.44 11.53
CA ALA A 71 -8.82 4.77 11.75
C ALA A 71 -7.28 4.77 11.76
N TYR A 72 -6.68 3.77 12.38
CA TYR A 72 -5.22 3.62 12.42
C TYR A 72 -4.64 3.44 11.01
N TRP A 73 -5.18 2.51 10.22
CA TRP A 73 -4.67 2.23 8.88
C TRP A 73 -4.88 3.40 7.92
N HIS A 74 -6.01 4.09 8.01
CA HIS A 74 -6.25 5.30 7.23
C HIS A 74 -5.24 6.39 7.55
N ARG A 75 -5.05 6.72 8.83
CA ARG A 75 -4.04 7.70 9.27
C ARG A 75 -2.61 7.28 8.95
N ARG A 76 -2.30 5.99 9.05
CA ARG A 76 -0.98 5.47 8.69
C ARG A 76 -0.68 5.70 7.23
N ARG A 77 -1.62 5.33 6.35
CA ARG A 77 -1.52 5.54 4.90
C ARG A 77 -1.30 7.03 4.58
N GLU A 78 -2.15 7.91 5.09
CA GLU A 78 -2.00 9.36 4.87
C GLU A 78 -0.65 9.91 5.34
N ASN A 79 -0.19 9.48 6.51
CA ASN A 79 1.09 9.95 7.05
C ASN A 79 2.27 9.47 6.21
N LEU A 80 2.25 8.23 5.69
CA LEU A 80 3.30 7.69 4.84
C LEU A 80 3.35 8.43 3.48
N ILE A 81 2.20 8.78 2.91
CA ILE A 81 2.11 9.58 1.69
C ILE A 81 2.61 11.00 1.96
N ARG A 82 2.01 11.70 2.93
CA ARG A 82 2.31 13.10 3.23
C ARG A 82 3.77 13.35 3.63
N SER A 83 4.39 12.41 4.33
CA SER A 83 5.80 12.52 4.71
C SER A 83 6.76 12.23 3.56
N GLY A 84 6.25 11.76 2.41
CA GLY A 84 7.07 11.26 1.30
C GLY A 84 7.83 9.98 1.63
N TRP A 85 7.52 9.34 2.76
CA TRP A 85 8.21 8.11 3.17
C TRP A 85 8.01 7.00 2.15
N LEU A 86 6.79 6.84 1.64
CA LEU A 86 6.45 5.79 0.70
C LEU A 86 7.23 5.93 -0.60
N VAL A 87 7.34 7.14 -1.14
CA VAL A 87 8.14 7.45 -2.34
C VAL A 87 9.61 7.13 -2.09
N ARG A 88 10.20 7.65 -1.00
CA ARG A 88 11.62 7.37 -0.67
C ARG A 88 11.88 5.88 -0.46
N HIS A 89 10.95 5.18 0.18
CA HIS A 89 11.08 3.73 0.40
C HIS A 89 11.04 2.95 -0.92
N LEU A 90 10.18 3.33 -1.86
CA LEU A 90 10.08 2.71 -3.19
C LEU A 90 11.28 3.08 -4.07
N ASP A 91 11.71 4.33 -4.05
CA ASP A 91 12.86 4.81 -4.82
C ASP A 91 14.21 4.27 -4.30
N ASN A 92 14.21 3.65 -3.11
CA ASN A 92 15.42 3.11 -2.50
C ASN A 92 16.55 4.16 -2.44
N GLU A 93 16.22 5.36 -1.97
CA GLU A 93 17.16 6.50 -1.85
C GLU A 93 17.82 6.89 -3.20
N GLY A 94 17.06 6.86 -4.28
CA GLY A 94 17.52 7.21 -5.64
C GLY A 94 18.22 6.08 -6.39
N ARG A 95 18.41 4.92 -5.75
CA ARG A 95 19.02 3.74 -6.42
C ARG A 95 18.05 3.03 -7.36
N GLY A 96 16.77 3.32 -7.20
CA GLY A 96 15.69 2.60 -7.86
C GLY A 96 15.39 1.26 -7.21
N ARG A 97 14.37 0.61 -7.70
CA ARG A 97 13.92 -0.68 -7.20
C ARG A 97 13.77 -1.68 -8.35
N ARG A 98 14.17 -2.91 -8.08
CA ARG A 98 14.03 -3.98 -9.04
C ARG A 98 12.56 -4.37 -9.16
N MET A 99 12.06 -4.38 -10.37
CA MET A 99 10.76 -4.92 -10.75
C MET A 99 10.96 -6.22 -11.52
N GLU A 100 10.11 -7.19 -11.23
CA GLU A 100 10.01 -8.44 -11.99
C GLU A 100 8.69 -8.42 -12.76
N ILE A 101 8.79 -8.49 -14.07
CA ILE A 101 7.67 -8.45 -15.00
C ILE A 101 7.42 -9.87 -15.48
N TYR A 102 6.27 -10.41 -15.15
CA TYR A 102 5.87 -11.75 -15.55
C TYR A 102 5.13 -11.68 -16.87
N PRO A 103 5.48 -12.51 -17.86
CA PRO A 103 4.89 -12.43 -19.19
C PRO A 103 3.40 -12.81 -19.17
N VAL A 104 2.73 -12.48 -20.25
CA VAL A 104 1.32 -12.81 -20.47
C VAL A 104 1.07 -14.31 -20.23
N ASP A 105 -0.02 -14.61 -19.52
CA ASP A 105 -0.48 -16.00 -19.36
C ASP A 105 -0.93 -16.58 -20.71
N GLN A 106 -0.16 -17.55 -21.21
CA GLN A 106 -0.41 -18.22 -22.49
C GLN A 106 -1.12 -19.57 -22.33
N THR A 107 -1.64 -19.91 -21.17
CA THR A 107 -2.28 -21.22 -20.92
C THR A 107 -3.45 -21.50 -21.84
N ARG A 108 -4.16 -20.44 -22.27
CA ARG A 108 -5.31 -20.51 -23.20
C ARG A 108 -4.92 -20.34 -24.68
N VAL A 109 -3.64 -20.13 -24.97
CA VAL A 109 -3.15 -20.03 -26.34
C VAL A 109 -2.88 -21.43 -26.87
N GLU A 110 -3.30 -21.73 -28.12
CA GLU A 110 -2.97 -23.01 -28.75
C GLU A 110 -1.45 -23.25 -28.79
N ALA A 111 -1.02 -24.47 -28.50
CA ALA A 111 0.41 -24.80 -28.31
C ALA A 111 1.33 -24.34 -29.44
N LYS A 112 0.84 -24.38 -30.70
CA LYS A 112 1.60 -23.96 -31.90
C LYS A 112 1.88 -22.45 -31.96
N TYR A 113 1.15 -21.63 -31.17
CA TYR A 113 1.31 -20.17 -31.12
C TYR A 113 1.93 -19.69 -29.79
N ARG A 114 2.17 -20.60 -28.85
CA ARG A 114 2.85 -20.24 -27.60
C ARG A 114 4.27 -19.80 -27.87
N ARG A 115 4.68 -18.74 -27.20
CA ARG A 115 6.05 -18.21 -27.23
C ARG A 115 6.75 -18.59 -25.95
N ASP A 116 8.05 -18.82 -26.01
CA ASP A 116 8.89 -18.97 -24.82
C ASP A 116 9.21 -17.57 -24.30
N LEU A 117 8.43 -17.14 -23.28
CA LEU A 117 8.56 -15.84 -22.64
C LEU A 117 9.14 -16.04 -21.24
N SER A 118 10.26 -15.41 -20.97
CA SER A 118 10.90 -15.42 -19.65
C SER A 118 10.48 -14.21 -18.81
N THR A 119 10.54 -14.33 -17.49
CA THR A 119 10.40 -13.20 -16.59
C THR A 119 11.51 -12.17 -16.82
N ARG A 120 11.13 -10.92 -17.04
CA ARG A 120 12.09 -9.81 -17.15
C ARG A 120 12.30 -9.16 -15.79
N SER A 121 13.50 -8.67 -15.58
CA SER A 121 13.88 -7.97 -14.36
C SER A 121 14.56 -6.65 -14.74
N ILE A 122 13.95 -5.55 -14.33
CA ILE A 122 14.44 -4.20 -14.61
C ILE A 122 14.60 -3.41 -13.31
N THR A 123 15.46 -2.40 -13.32
CA THR A 123 15.54 -1.44 -12.22
C THR A 123 14.83 -0.17 -12.62
N VAL A 124 13.73 0.12 -11.93
CA VAL A 124 12.86 1.26 -12.19
C VAL A 124 13.21 2.40 -11.25
N ARG A 125 13.27 3.61 -11.79
CA ARG A 125 13.56 4.88 -11.09
C ARG A 125 12.56 5.94 -11.53
N TYR A 126 12.43 6.97 -10.71
CA TYR A 126 11.73 8.22 -11.02
C TYR A 126 10.19 8.15 -11.16
N ILE A 127 9.57 6.98 -11.27
CA ILE A 127 8.11 6.82 -11.40
C ILE A 127 7.38 6.85 -10.05
N TRP A 128 8.09 6.73 -8.95
CA TRP A 128 7.50 6.39 -7.64
C TRP A 128 6.61 7.48 -7.07
N GLY A 129 6.90 8.75 -7.39
CA GLY A 129 6.06 9.90 -7.03
C GLY A 129 4.68 9.77 -7.67
N ASP A 130 4.65 9.70 -8.98
CA ASP A 130 3.43 9.62 -9.78
C ASP A 130 2.64 8.36 -9.48
N LEU A 131 3.33 7.22 -9.30
CA LEU A 131 2.69 5.96 -8.93
C LEU A 131 2.01 6.02 -7.54
N VAL A 132 2.65 6.66 -6.55
CA VAL A 132 2.06 6.85 -5.21
C VAL A 132 0.85 7.78 -5.28
N ASP A 133 0.92 8.84 -6.06
CA ASP A 133 -0.17 9.80 -6.25
C ASP A 133 -1.36 9.17 -6.98
N ALA A 134 -1.11 8.44 -8.07
CA ALA A 134 -2.13 7.68 -8.79
C ALA A 134 -2.82 6.64 -7.88
N TRP A 135 -2.03 5.90 -7.10
CA TRP A 135 -2.57 4.95 -6.13
C TRP A 135 -3.35 5.64 -5.00
N ALA A 136 -2.89 6.81 -4.52
CA ALA A 136 -3.55 7.57 -3.48
C ALA A 136 -4.93 8.07 -3.92
N THR A 137 -5.03 8.56 -5.16
CA THR A 137 -6.26 9.07 -5.77
C THR A 137 -7.13 7.98 -6.40
N ARG A 138 -6.64 6.73 -6.48
CA ARG A 138 -7.29 5.59 -7.16
C ARG A 138 -7.46 5.85 -8.67
N ASP A 139 -6.55 6.56 -9.26
CA ASP A 139 -6.52 6.84 -10.70
C ASP A 139 -5.89 5.64 -11.44
N ALA A 140 -6.76 4.75 -11.93
CA ALA A 140 -6.33 3.57 -12.66
C ALA A 140 -5.71 3.93 -14.02
N HIS A 141 -6.21 5.00 -14.66
CA HIS A 141 -5.69 5.44 -15.97
C HIS A 141 -4.24 5.91 -15.85
N LEU A 142 -3.96 6.74 -14.84
CA LEU A 142 -2.58 7.21 -14.60
C LEU A 142 -1.65 6.04 -14.23
N VAL A 143 -2.14 5.03 -13.52
CA VAL A 143 -1.35 3.80 -13.25
C VAL A 143 -1.01 3.06 -14.54
N ASP A 144 -1.96 2.99 -15.49
CA ASP A 144 -1.74 2.34 -16.79
C ASP A 144 -0.75 3.15 -17.65
N GLU A 145 -0.84 4.48 -17.68
CA GLU A 145 0.13 5.34 -18.37
C GLU A 145 1.55 5.18 -17.81
N ILE A 146 1.70 5.18 -16.47
CA ILE A 146 3.00 4.94 -15.83
C ILE A 146 3.54 3.55 -16.19
N TRP A 147 2.64 2.57 -16.30
CA TRP A 147 3.01 1.23 -16.71
C TRP A 147 3.50 1.18 -18.15
N ASP A 148 2.81 1.84 -19.07
CA ASP A 148 3.20 1.91 -20.47
C ASP A 148 4.59 2.57 -20.64
N ASP A 149 4.89 3.60 -19.87
CA ASP A 149 6.23 4.21 -19.85
C ASP A 149 7.31 3.22 -19.41
N VAL A 150 7.04 2.45 -18.34
CA VAL A 150 7.99 1.43 -17.84
C VAL A 150 8.22 0.33 -18.87
N ILE A 151 7.18 -0.10 -19.59
CA ILE A 151 7.30 -1.18 -20.58
C ILE A 151 7.93 -0.67 -21.87
N SER A 152 7.74 0.59 -22.24
CA SER A 152 8.34 1.15 -23.44
C SER A 152 9.87 1.05 -23.43
N ASP A 153 10.48 1.06 -22.24
CA ASP A 153 11.91 0.83 -22.05
C ASP A 153 12.37 -0.62 -22.36
N LEU A 154 11.44 -1.55 -22.55
CA LEU A 154 11.74 -2.94 -22.92
C LEU A 154 11.94 -3.13 -24.44
N ASP A 155 11.81 -2.07 -25.22
CA ASP A 155 12.05 -2.02 -26.66
C ASP A 155 11.31 -3.13 -27.42
N SER A 156 12.04 -4.02 -28.11
CA SER A 156 11.45 -5.10 -28.92
C SER A 156 10.60 -6.10 -28.14
N ASP A 157 10.75 -6.14 -26.82
CA ASP A 157 9.99 -7.03 -25.93
C ASP A 157 8.64 -6.44 -25.50
N TYR A 158 8.32 -5.18 -25.83
CA TYR A 158 7.10 -4.48 -25.43
C TYR A 158 5.83 -5.33 -25.60
N ASN A 159 5.63 -5.90 -26.78
CA ASN A 159 4.44 -6.71 -27.06
C ASN A 159 4.31 -7.98 -26.18
N ALA A 160 5.42 -8.46 -25.61
CA ALA A 160 5.41 -9.62 -24.74
C ALA A 160 5.00 -9.27 -23.31
N TYR A 161 5.19 -8.01 -22.91
CA TYR A 161 5.01 -7.53 -21.53
C TYR A 161 3.95 -6.44 -21.36
N ALA A 162 3.36 -5.93 -22.46
CA ALA A 162 2.28 -4.94 -22.40
C ALA A 162 1.04 -5.45 -21.63
N TYR A 163 0.75 -6.76 -21.75
CA TYR A 163 -0.37 -7.41 -21.03
C TYR A 163 0.19 -8.50 -20.13
N VAL A 164 0.77 -8.10 -19.01
CA VAL A 164 1.41 -9.04 -18.08
C VAL A 164 0.42 -9.71 -17.14
N SER A 165 0.75 -10.93 -16.69
CA SER A 165 -0.04 -11.63 -15.68
C SER A 165 0.13 -11.04 -14.28
N SER A 166 1.33 -10.55 -13.97
CA SER A 166 1.64 -9.89 -12.70
C SER A 166 2.97 -9.12 -12.76
N VAL A 167 3.11 -8.20 -11.82
CA VAL A 167 4.35 -7.45 -11.59
C VAL A 167 4.76 -7.63 -10.13
N GLY A 168 5.99 -8.03 -9.90
CA GLY A 168 6.62 -8.10 -8.59
C GLY A 168 7.53 -6.90 -8.34
N ILE A 169 7.50 -6.36 -7.13
CA ILE A 169 8.42 -5.32 -6.67
C ILE A 169 9.27 -5.94 -5.57
N SER A 170 10.61 -5.95 -5.73
CA SER A 170 11.50 -6.48 -4.69
C SER A 170 11.41 -5.64 -3.41
N ALA A 171 11.41 -6.31 -2.28
CA ALA A 171 11.39 -5.66 -0.97
C ALA A 171 12.73 -4.99 -0.64
#